data_469563fe72d7ef5df830604374594ab8
#
_entry.id   469563fe72d7ef5df830604374594ab8
#
_cell.length_a   1.000
_cell.length_b   1.000
_cell.length_c   1.000
_cell.angle_alpha   90.00
_cell.angle_beta   90.00
_cell.angle_gamma   90.00
#
_symmetry.space_group_name_H-M   'P 1'
#
loop_
_entity.id
_entity.type
_entity.pdbx_description
1 polymer ?
#
loop_
_entity_poly.entity_id
_entity_poly.type
_entity_poly.pdbx_seq_one_letter_code
_entity_poly.pdbx_strand_id
1 'polypeptide(L)'
;MRFIVGQKIPEVPYIVREWLKTHSGQQPPDGLTLTQPWSRGPAGAAVTETIYYQYRASRARRTLRGISEQVSKAERVVAGKIPVKRNRFITLTGARKSVNRDLEAKALAGWKGYITNLADPRPEYVIGAYHQLWQIEKSFRMSKSNLKARPIHHHLKDSIEAHLTIVFATLAAARWLEATTKVSLKTPVKTLRRYRTIDIQTWLDAIVTAEDPIPDNTQTWLNAIHNTQERH
;
A
#
# COMPACT_ATOMS: atom_id res chain seq x y z
N MET A 1 -2.96 -27.00 -7.83
CA MET A 1 -3.48 -25.67 -7.42
C MET A 1 -2.74 -24.59 -8.20
N ARG A 2 -3.44 -23.58 -8.78
CA ARG A 2 -2.84 -22.43 -9.48
C ARG A 2 -2.71 -21.28 -8.50
N PHE A 3 -1.63 -20.48 -8.59
CA PHE A 3 -1.40 -19.38 -7.66
C PHE A 3 -0.65 -18.20 -8.30
N ILE A 4 -0.78 -17.03 -7.69
CA ILE A 4 0.03 -15.82 -7.93
C ILE A 4 0.38 -15.27 -6.56
N VAL A 5 1.69 -15.15 -6.25
CA VAL A 5 2.15 -14.64 -4.96
C VAL A 5 3.30 -13.63 -5.13
N GLY A 6 3.48 -12.74 -4.17
CA GLY A 6 4.62 -11.84 -4.13
C GLY A 6 5.89 -12.60 -3.73
N GLN A 7 6.92 -12.52 -4.57
CA GLN A 7 8.22 -13.10 -4.30
C GLN A 7 9.09 -12.13 -3.49
N LYS A 8 9.63 -12.60 -2.36
CA LYS A 8 10.64 -11.86 -1.63
C LYS A 8 11.96 -11.94 -2.41
N ILE A 9 12.62 -10.80 -2.59
CA ILE A 9 13.87 -10.69 -3.31
C ILE A 9 14.97 -10.39 -2.27
N PRO A 10 15.68 -11.42 -1.74
CA PRO A 10 16.75 -11.22 -0.76
C PRO A 10 18.03 -10.69 -1.41
N GLU A 11 18.32 -11.10 -2.64
CA GLU A 11 19.50 -10.75 -3.42
C GLU A 11 19.09 -10.27 -4.82
N VAL A 12 19.98 -9.57 -5.52
CA VAL A 12 19.71 -9.10 -6.89
C VAL A 12 19.57 -10.30 -7.83
N PRO A 13 18.37 -10.54 -8.40
CA PRO A 13 18.15 -11.66 -9.32
C PRO A 13 19.07 -11.57 -10.54
N TYR A 14 19.45 -12.72 -11.10
CA TYR A 14 20.36 -12.77 -12.24
C TYR A 14 19.89 -11.88 -13.40
N ILE A 15 18.64 -11.99 -13.81
CA ILE A 15 18.10 -11.22 -14.93
C ILE A 15 18.08 -9.69 -14.66
N VAL A 16 17.86 -9.29 -13.41
CA VAL A 16 17.94 -7.88 -13.00
C VAL A 16 19.40 -7.41 -13.03
N ARG A 17 20.33 -8.25 -12.57
CA ARG A 17 21.76 -7.97 -12.57
C ARG A 17 22.29 -7.79 -14.00
N GLU A 18 21.91 -8.68 -14.91
CA GLU A 18 22.27 -8.58 -16.32
C GLU A 18 21.71 -7.32 -16.96
N TRP A 19 20.45 -6.99 -16.69
CA TRP A 19 19.86 -5.75 -17.18
C TRP A 19 20.64 -4.52 -16.68
N LEU A 20 20.97 -4.47 -15.38
CA LEU A 20 21.75 -3.36 -14.79
C LEU A 20 23.17 -3.25 -15.37
N LYS A 21 23.80 -4.37 -15.72
CA LYS A 21 25.13 -4.38 -16.38
C LYS A 21 25.06 -3.82 -17.80
N THR A 22 24.10 -4.30 -18.60
CA THR A 22 23.94 -3.89 -20.01
C THR A 22 23.49 -2.44 -20.16
N HIS A 23 22.78 -1.90 -19.15
CA HIS A 23 22.27 -0.52 -19.12
C HIS A 23 22.95 0.30 -18.00
N SER A 24 24.26 0.16 -17.85
CA SER A 24 25.02 0.83 -16.80
C SER A 24 24.79 2.34 -16.81
N GLY A 25 24.47 2.89 -15.64
CA GLY A 25 24.16 4.31 -15.47
C GLY A 25 22.75 4.75 -15.84
N GLN A 26 21.91 3.87 -16.38
CA GLN A 26 20.52 4.18 -16.71
C GLN A 26 19.57 3.68 -15.63
N GLN A 27 18.54 4.47 -15.34
CA GLN A 27 17.44 3.98 -14.50
C GLN A 27 16.50 3.12 -15.33
N PRO A 28 16.00 1.98 -14.76
CA PRO A 28 15.00 1.19 -15.46
C PRO A 28 13.74 2.02 -15.75
N PRO A 29 13.16 1.88 -16.95
CA PRO A 29 11.88 2.51 -17.28
C PRO A 29 10.80 2.13 -16.28
N ASP A 30 9.90 3.06 -15.94
CA ASP A 30 8.78 2.74 -15.03
C ASP A 30 7.86 1.70 -15.67
N GLY A 31 7.59 0.63 -14.97
CA GLY A 31 6.80 -0.49 -15.46
C GLY A 31 7.61 -1.59 -16.15
N LEU A 32 8.92 -1.42 -16.36
CA LEU A 32 9.76 -2.48 -16.92
C LEU A 32 9.53 -3.80 -16.19
N THR A 33 9.25 -4.85 -16.94
CA THR A 33 9.04 -6.20 -16.41
C THR A 33 10.02 -7.18 -17.06
N LEU A 34 10.76 -7.89 -16.23
CA LEU A 34 11.69 -8.95 -16.63
C LEU A 34 11.10 -10.29 -16.20
N THR A 35 11.22 -11.30 -17.07
CA THR A 35 10.66 -12.64 -16.85
C THR A 35 11.77 -13.64 -16.68
N GLN A 36 11.69 -14.44 -15.62
CA GLN A 36 12.67 -15.50 -15.35
C GLN A 36 11.95 -16.83 -15.09
N PRO A 37 12.23 -17.87 -15.87
CA PRO A 37 11.81 -19.23 -15.53
C PRO A 37 12.43 -19.67 -14.20
N TRP A 38 11.67 -20.38 -13.40
CA TRP A 38 12.10 -20.90 -12.13
C TRP A 38 11.65 -22.35 -11.97
N SER A 39 12.56 -23.21 -11.58
CA SER A 39 12.24 -24.61 -11.25
C SER A 39 12.47 -24.86 -9.78
N ARG A 40 11.48 -25.42 -9.11
CA ARG A 40 11.54 -25.74 -7.68
C ARG A 40 11.24 -27.21 -7.47
N GLY A 41 12.09 -27.88 -6.70
CA GLY A 41 11.97 -29.29 -6.37
C GLY A 41 13.16 -30.11 -6.82
N PRO A 42 13.21 -31.39 -6.43
CA PRO A 42 14.27 -32.29 -6.84
C PRO A 42 14.18 -32.59 -8.34
N ALA A 43 15.33 -32.98 -8.94
CA ALA A 43 15.37 -33.41 -10.33
C ALA A 43 14.37 -34.57 -10.57
N GLY A 44 13.50 -34.44 -11.59
CA GLY A 44 12.46 -35.41 -11.91
C GLY A 44 11.07 -35.12 -11.30
N ALA A 45 10.96 -34.22 -10.30
CA ALA A 45 9.70 -33.74 -9.75
C ALA A 45 9.66 -32.19 -9.66
N ALA A 46 10.43 -31.53 -10.50
CA ALA A 46 10.52 -30.08 -10.53
C ALA A 46 9.22 -29.46 -11.03
N VAL A 47 8.66 -28.54 -10.26
CA VAL A 47 7.52 -27.71 -10.69
C VAL A 47 8.09 -26.49 -11.40
N THR A 48 7.67 -26.28 -12.65
CA THR A 48 8.03 -25.09 -13.42
C THR A 48 7.16 -23.92 -12.98
N GLU A 49 7.81 -22.86 -12.55
CA GLU A 49 7.20 -21.62 -12.12
C GLU A 49 7.79 -20.46 -12.95
N THR A 50 7.12 -19.34 -13.01
CA THR A 50 7.64 -18.14 -13.67
C THR A 50 7.69 -17.01 -12.66
N ILE A 51 8.81 -16.31 -12.62
CA ILE A 51 8.98 -15.11 -11.78
C ILE A 51 9.02 -13.88 -12.69
N TYR A 52 8.17 -12.92 -12.39
CA TYR A 52 8.15 -11.61 -13.01
C TYR A 52 8.75 -10.58 -12.05
N TYR A 53 9.77 -9.85 -12.48
CA TYR A 53 10.37 -8.75 -11.75
C TYR A 53 9.94 -7.43 -12.37
N GLN A 54 9.12 -6.67 -11.65
CA GLN A 54 8.66 -5.35 -12.12
C GLN A 54 9.38 -4.23 -11.39
N TYR A 55 9.90 -3.29 -12.16
CA TYR A 55 10.43 -2.03 -11.65
C TYR A 55 9.34 -0.97 -11.57
N ARG A 56 9.36 -0.17 -10.50
CA ARG A 56 8.54 1.05 -10.35
C ARG A 56 9.38 2.17 -9.76
N ALA A 57 9.47 3.28 -10.50
CA ALA A 57 10.24 4.47 -10.11
C ALA A 57 9.76 5.08 -8.78
N SER A 58 8.45 5.11 -8.53
CA SER A 58 7.87 5.59 -7.27
C SER A 58 8.29 4.74 -6.07
N ARG A 59 8.38 3.41 -6.26
CA ARG A 59 8.87 2.47 -5.25
C ARG A 59 10.37 2.66 -5.03
N ALA A 60 11.16 2.85 -6.09
CA ALA A 60 12.59 3.11 -6.02
C ALA A 60 12.89 4.34 -5.16
N ARG A 61 12.24 5.47 -5.47
CA ARG A 61 12.40 6.72 -4.70
C ARG A 61 12.11 6.54 -3.21
N ARG A 62 11.02 5.81 -2.89
CA ARG A 62 10.65 5.54 -1.48
C ARG A 62 11.69 4.66 -0.78
N THR A 63 12.14 3.58 -1.45
CA THR A 63 13.13 2.66 -0.91
C THR A 63 14.48 3.35 -0.70
N LEU A 64 14.95 4.11 -1.70
CA LEU A 64 16.22 4.85 -1.61
C LEU A 64 16.20 5.90 -0.50
N ARG A 65 15.09 6.62 -0.32
CA ARG A 65 14.92 7.54 0.82
C ARG A 65 15.05 6.81 2.15
N GLY A 66 14.34 5.67 2.32
CA GLY A 66 14.44 4.87 3.54
C GLY A 66 15.84 4.32 3.78
N ILE A 67 16.57 3.91 2.74
CA ILE A 67 17.98 3.50 2.84
C ILE A 67 18.84 4.67 3.29
N SER A 68 18.71 5.84 2.66
CA SER A 68 19.47 7.05 3.02
C SER A 68 19.27 7.46 4.48
N GLU A 69 18.02 7.45 4.96
CA GLU A 69 17.69 7.75 6.36
C GLU A 69 18.32 6.73 7.32
N GLN A 70 18.32 5.44 6.97
CA GLN A 70 18.95 4.40 7.80
C GLN A 70 20.46 4.50 7.80
N VAL A 71 21.08 4.82 6.66
CA VAL A 71 22.54 5.04 6.54
C VAL A 71 22.94 6.26 7.38
N SER A 72 22.21 7.38 7.29
CA SER A 72 22.49 8.57 8.13
C SER A 72 22.36 8.27 9.62
N LYS A 73 21.39 7.44 10.03
CA LYS A 73 21.31 6.97 11.42
C LYS A 73 22.51 6.11 11.80
N ALA A 74 22.96 5.21 10.91
CA ALA A 74 24.12 4.37 11.14
C ALA A 74 25.40 5.22 11.29
N GLU A 75 25.60 6.24 10.48
CA GLU A 75 26.71 7.19 10.58
C GLU A 75 26.73 7.91 11.93
N ARG A 76 25.56 8.33 12.41
CA ARG A 76 25.43 8.98 13.73
C ARG A 76 25.74 8.03 14.90
N VAL A 77 25.42 6.73 14.77
CA VAL A 77 25.79 5.69 15.74
C VAL A 77 27.30 5.46 15.74
N VAL A 78 27.92 5.36 14.56
CA VAL A 78 29.38 5.16 14.42
C VAL A 78 30.14 6.35 14.98
N ALA A 79 29.62 7.59 14.76
CA ALA A 79 30.16 8.83 15.31
C ALA A 79 29.89 9.02 16.82
N GLY A 80 29.24 8.07 17.50
CA GLY A 80 28.94 8.17 18.94
C GLY A 80 27.83 9.13 19.33
N LYS A 81 27.14 9.74 18.36
CA LYS A 81 26.11 10.78 18.60
C LYS A 81 24.78 10.22 19.12
N ILE A 82 24.52 8.95 18.90
CA ILE A 82 23.30 8.26 19.35
C ILE A 82 23.63 6.84 19.82
N PRO A 83 22.87 6.28 20.78
CA PRO A 83 23.11 4.93 21.29
C PRO A 83 22.97 3.87 20.21
N VAL A 84 23.73 2.78 20.37
CA VAL A 84 23.72 1.65 19.43
C VAL A 84 22.36 0.95 19.48
N LYS A 85 21.62 0.98 18.35
CA LYS A 85 20.45 0.13 18.12
C LYS A 85 20.74 -0.78 16.93
N ARG A 86 20.10 -1.96 16.90
CA ARG A 86 20.21 -2.89 15.76
C ARG A 86 19.89 -2.14 14.46
N ASN A 87 20.89 -2.01 13.58
CA ASN A 87 20.76 -1.37 12.29
C ASN A 87 21.44 -2.23 11.23
N ARG A 88 20.74 -2.51 10.13
CA ARG A 88 21.24 -3.32 9.00
C ARG A 88 22.54 -2.75 8.38
N PHE A 89 22.72 -1.46 8.43
CA PHE A 89 23.85 -0.76 7.81
C PHE A 89 25.03 -0.54 8.77
N ILE A 90 25.04 -1.17 9.93
CA ILE A 90 26.18 -1.17 10.85
C ILE A 90 26.84 -2.55 10.82
N THR A 91 28.11 -2.60 10.44
CA THR A 91 28.94 -3.77 10.54
C THR A 91 29.87 -3.62 11.76
N LEU A 92 29.90 -4.67 12.57
CA LEU A 92 30.78 -4.76 13.74
C LEU A 92 31.93 -5.70 13.39
N THR A 93 33.15 -5.20 13.44
CA THR A 93 34.38 -6.01 13.27
C THR A 93 35.20 -5.83 14.55
N GLY A 94 35.04 -6.77 15.49
CA GLY A 94 35.56 -6.63 16.85
C GLY A 94 34.96 -5.40 17.55
N ALA A 95 35.80 -4.55 18.12
CA ALA A 95 35.38 -3.28 18.75
C ALA A 95 35.09 -2.15 17.75
N ARG A 96 35.42 -2.34 16.47
CA ARG A 96 35.27 -1.30 15.42
C ARG A 96 33.89 -1.37 14.80
N LYS A 97 33.21 -0.23 14.72
CA LYS A 97 31.94 -0.05 14.04
C LYS A 97 32.19 0.64 12.70
N SER A 98 31.62 0.10 11.63
CA SER A 98 31.68 0.71 10.30
C SER A 98 30.29 0.77 9.67
N VAL A 99 30.11 1.73 8.76
CA VAL A 99 28.84 1.84 7.99
C VAL A 99 28.96 0.98 6.73
N ASN A 100 28.10 -0.01 6.62
CA ASN A 100 27.92 -0.75 5.37
C ASN A 100 26.99 0.03 4.44
N ARG A 101 27.51 0.58 3.36
CA ARG A 101 26.74 1.20 2.28
C ARG A 101 26.29 0.12 1.30
N ASP A 102 25.31 -0.66 1.68
CA ASP A 102 24.78 -1.80 0.95
C ASP A 102 24.36 -1.40 -0.49
N LEU A 103 25.26 -1.62 -1.44
CA LEU A 103 25.02 -1.34 -2.87
C LEU A 103 23.97 -2.26 -3.45
N GLU A 104 23.84 -3.49 -2.94
CA GLU A 104 22.82 -4.44 -3.37
C GLU A 104 21.40 -3.97 -2.99
N ALA A 105 21.24 -3.40 -1.78
CA ALA A 105 19.97 -2.83 -1.38
C ALA A 105 19.53 -1.67 -2.29
N LYS A 106 20.50 -0.88 -2.80
CA LYS A 106 20.23 0.18 -3.78
C LYS A 106 19.88 -0.39 -5.15
N ALA A 107 20.59 -1.44 -5.58
CA ALA A 107 20.29 -2.12 -6.86
C ALA A 107 18.91 -2.76 -6.89
N LEU A 108 18.42 -3.23 -5.73
CA LEU A 108 17.06 -3.78 -5.57
C LEU A 108 15.97 -2.71 -5.44
N ALA A 109 16.35 -1.43 -5.28
CA ALA A 109 15.36 -0.37 -5.10
C ALA A 109 14.45 -0.27 -6.33
N GLY A 110 13.15 -0.34 -6.09
CA GLY A 110 12.13 -0.26 -7.15
C GLY A 110 11.67 -1.62 -7.70
N TRP A 111 12.43 -2.68 -7.52
CA TRP A 111 12.06 -4.00 -7.99
C TRP A 111 11.12 -4.72 -7.03
N LYS A 112 10.19 -5.49 -7.61
CA LYS A 112 9.30 -6.42 -6.89
C LYS A 112 9.11 -7.67 -7.73
N GLY A 113 9.24 -8.84 -7.08
CA GLY A 113 9.01 -10.13 -7.69
C GLY A 113 7.57 -10.62 -7.51
N TYR A 114 7.08 -11.33 -8.52
CA TYR A 114 5.80 -12.03 -8.53
C TYR A 114 6.06 -13.43 -9.10
N ILE A 115 5.67 -14.46 -8.39
CA ILE A 115 5.83 -15.84 -8.82
C ILE A 115 4.48 -16.49 -9.08
N THR A 116 4.41 -17.29 -10.13
CA THR A 116 3.20 -18.03 -10.50
C THR A 116 3.53 -19.37 -11.15
N ASN A 117 2.63 -20.32 -11.04
CA ASN A 117 2.65 -21.61 -11.74
C ASN A 117 1.61 -21.68 -12.86
N LEU A 118 1.08 -20.55 -13.31
CA LEU A 118 0.22 -20.50 -14.48
C LEU A 118 1.03 -20.82 -15.74
N ALA A 119 0.39 -21.49 -16.69
CA ALA A 119 1.00 -21.74 -18.01
C ALA A 119 0.96 -20.44 -18.82
N ASP A 120 2.13 -19.92 -19.15
CA ASP A 120 2.37 -18.74 -20.01
C ASP A 120 1.41 -17.55 -19.79
N PRO A 121 1.31 -17.01 -18.56
CA PRO A 121 0.46 -15.86 -18.31
C PRO A 121 1.16 -14.57 -18.74
N ARG A 122 0.41 -13.62 -19.30
CA ARG A 122 0.94 -12.30 -19.57
C ARG A 122 1.35 -11.60 -18.26
N PRO A 123 2.50 -10.89 -18.23
CA PRO A 123 2.98 -10.20 -17.02
C PRO A 123 1.95 -9.26 -16.41
N GLU A 124 1.22 -8.52 -17.27
CA GLU A 124 0.20 -7.55 -16.84
C GLU A 124 -0.94 -8.22 -16.09
N TYR A 125 -1.34 -9.42 -16.50
CA TYR A 125 -2.37 -10.21 -15.82
C TYR A 125 -1.89 -10.61 -14.41
N VAL A 126 -0.68 -11.17 -14.30
CA VAL A 126 -0.12 -11.63 -13.02
C VAL A 126 0.02 -10.45 -12.04
N ILE A 127 0.56 -9.35 -12.51
CA ILE A 127 0.79 -8.15 -11.70
C ILE A 127 -0.54 -7.50 -11.31
N GLY A 128 -1.49 -7.41 -12.25
CA GLY A 128 -2.83 -6.87 -12.01
C GLY A 128 -3.61 -7.71 -11.00
N ALA A 129 -3.64 -9.03 -11.17
CA ALA A 129 -4.30 -9.94 -10.23
C ALA A 129 -3.69 -9.86 -8.82
N TYR A 130 -2.35 -9.78 -8.72
CA TYR A 130 -1.69 -9.56 -7.43
C TYR A 130 -2.10 -8.23 -6.78
N HIS A 131 -2.23 -7.17 -7.58
CA HIS A 131 -2.63 -5.86 -7.06
C HIS A 131 -4.07 -5.83 -6.56
N GLN A 132 -4.95 -6.70 -7.05
CA GLN A 132 -6.32 -6.82 -6.52
C GLN A 132 -6.32 -7.25 -5.04
N LEU A 133 -5.34 -8.06 -4.60
CA LEU A 133 -5.18 -8.43 -3.19
C LEU A 133 -5.02 -7.21 -2.27
N TRP A 134 -4.37 -6.15 -2.75
CA TRP A 134 -4.24 -4.91 -1.98
C TRP A 134 -5.59 -4.26 -1.65
N GLN A 135 -6.57 -4.37 -2.54
CA GLN A 135 -7.92 -3.87 -2.28
C GLN A 135 -8.58 -4.63 -1.12
N ILE A 136 -8.38 -5.95 -1.07
CA ILE A 136 -8.88 -6.80 0.01
C ILE A 136 -8.19 -6.44 1.33
N GLU A 137 -6.86 -6.32 1.33
CA GLU A 137 -6.10 -5.88 2.51
C GLU A 137 -6.54 -4.50 3.00
N LYS A 138 -6.77 -3.55 2.08
CA LYS A 138 -7.28 -2.22 2.40
C LYS A 138 -8.66 -2.30 3.04
N SER A 139 -9.54 -3.16 2.52
CA SER A 139 -10.89 -3.38 3.08
C SER A 139 -10.83 -3.96 4.49
N PHE A 140 -9.99 -4.97 4.73
CA PHE A 140 -9.77 -5.51 6.08
C PHE A 140 -9.19 -4.48 7.04
N ARG A 141 -8.26 -3.66 6.59
CA ARG A 141 -7.70 -2.58 7.42
C ARG A 141 -8.75 -1.53 7.75
N MET A 142 -9.56 -1.14 6.77
CA MET A 142 -10.67 -0.20 6.97
C MET A 142 -11.68 -0.74 7.98
N SER A 143 -12.09 -2.00 7.83
CA SER A 143 -12.98 -2.68 8.76
C SER A 143 -12.42 -2.67 10.20
N LYS A 144 -11.14 -3.02 10.39
CA LYS A 144 -10.52 -3.07 11.71
C LYS A 144 -10.31 -1.70 12.35
N SER A 145 -9.83 -0.71 11.58
CA SER A 145 -9.35 0.57 12.14
C SER A 145 -10.35 1.71 12.01
N ASN A 146 -11.04 1.82 10.89
CA ASN A 146 -11.94 2.95 10.63
C ASN A 146 -13.35 2.66 11.13
N LEU A 147 -13.86 1.45 10.87
CA LEU A 147 -15.19 1.01 11.25
C LEU A 147 -15.24 0.37 12.63
N LYS A 148 -14.08 0.12 13.25
CA LYS A 148 -13.95 -0.51 14.58
C LYS A 148 -14.77 -1.82 14.69
N ALA A 149 -14.80 -2.62 13.63
CA ALA A 149 -15.54 -3.89 13.60
C ALA A 149 -15.07 -4.93 14.63
N ARG A 150 -14.00 -4.63 15.35
CA ARG A 150 -13.46 -5.46 16.42
C ARG A 150 -13.18 -4.63 17.68
N PRO A 151 -13.31 -5.19 18.88
CA PRO A 151 -13.78 -6.55 19.18
C PRO A 151 -15.30 -6.74 18.95
N ILE A 152 -15.72 -7.98 18.64
CA ILE A 152 -17.13 -8.36 18.58
C ILE A 152 -17.49 -8.82 19.99
N HIS A 153 -18.40 -8.11 20.66
CA HIS A 153 -18.84 -8.39 22.03
C HIS A 153 -20.10 -9.26 22.09
N HIS A 154 -20.69 -9.57 20.93
CA HIS A 154 -21.90 -10.39 20.83
C HIS A 154 -21.55 -11.88 20.91
N HIS A 155 -22.39 -12.66 21.59
CA HIS A 155 -22.24 -14.11 21.75
C HIS A 155 -23.35 -14.90 21.00
N LEU A 156 -24.48 -14.26 20.73
CA LEU A 156 -25.57 -14.86 19.96
C LEU A 156 -25.28 -14.80 18.46
N LYS A 157 -25.55 -15.89 17.75
CA LYS A 157 -25.31 -16.01 16.31
C LYS A 157 -25.96 -14.87 15.54
N ASP A 158 -27.25 -14.61 15.75
CA ASP A 158 -28.02 -13.58 15.05
C ASP A 158 -27.44 -12.17 15.29
N SER A 159 -27.00 -11.90 16.50
CA SER A 159 -26.35 -10.62 16.83
C SER A 159 -24.99 -10.47 16.15
N ILE A 160 -24.23 -11.57 15.99
CA ILE A 160 -22.97 -11.58 15.26
C ILE A 160 -23.22 -11.35 13.76
N GLU A 161 -24.21 -12.04 13.19
CA GLU A 161 -24.59 -11.88 11.79
C GLU A 161 -25.09 -10.47 11.47
N ALA A 162 -25.93 -9.91 12.32
CA ALA A 162 -26.40 -8.52 12.21
C ALA A 162 -25.22 -7.52 12.27
N HIS A 163 -24.32 -7.70 13.22
CA HIS A 163 -23.10 -6.87 13.33
C HIS A 163 -22.24 -6.95 12.07
N LEU A 164 -21.97 -8.15 11.58
CA LEU A 164 -21.19 -8.35 10.35
C LEU A 164 -21.87 -7.75 9.13
N THR A 165 -23.19 -7.88 9.02
CA THR A 165 -23.99 -7.30 7.93
C THR A 165 -23.85 -5.78 7.90
N ILE A 166 -23.97 -5.12 9.05
CA ILE A 166 -23.76 -3.66 9.18
C ILE A 166 -22.34 -3.27 8.78
N VAL A 167 -21.34 -4.03 9.25
CA VAL A 167 -19.93 -3.79 8.90
C VAL A 167 -19.70 -3.92 7.40
N PHE A 168 -20.23 -4.96 6.75
CA PHE A 168 -20.08 -5.15 5.30
C PHE A 168 -20.81 -4.08 4.49
N ALA A 169 -22.04 -3.72 4.87
CA ALA A 169 -22.78 -2.64 4.22
C ALA A 169 -22.03 -1.30 4.33
N THR A 170 -21.53 -0.97 5.53
CA THR A 170 -20.73 0.24 5.75
C THR A 170 -19.41 0.20 4.96
N LEU A 171 -18.76 -0.96 4.86
CA LEU A 171 -17.56 -1.13 4.07
C LEU A 171 -17.83 -0.93 2.57
N ALA A 172 -18.95 -1.46 2.06
CA ALA A 172 -19.37 -1.28 0.67
C ALA A 172 -19.61 0.20 0.36
N ALA A 173 -20.38 0.90 1.21
CA ALA A 173 -20.61 2.35 1.09
C ALA A 173 -19.30 3.16 1.15
N ALA A 174 -18.40 2.83 2.09
CA ALA A 174 -17.09 3.48 2.21
C ALA A 174 -16.23 3.29 0.96
N ARG A 175 -16.23 2.08 0.38
CA ARG A 175 -15.49 1.79 -0.86
C ARG A 175 -16.09 2.51 -2.06
N TRP A 176 -17.41 2.56 -2.16
CA TRP A 176 -18.09 3.32 -3.18
C TRP A 176 -17.73 4.81 -3.09
N LEU A 177 -17.81 5.42 -1.90
CA LEU A 177 -17.39 6.80 -1.66
C LEU A 177 -15.95 7.06 -2.09
N GLU A 178 -14.99 6.22 -1.70
CA GLU A 178 -13.59 6.37 -2.14
C GLU A 178 -13.41 6.23 -3.66
N ALA A 179 -14.18 5.33 -4.29
CA ALA A 179 -14.14 5.15 -5.74
C ALA A 179 -14.70 6.36 -6.50
N THR A 180 -15.80 6.95 -6.00
CA THR A 180 -16.48 8.09 -6.59
C THR A 180 -15.70 9.41 -6.36
N THR A 181 -15.31 9.67 -5.13
CA THR A 181 -14.67 10.95 -4.75
C THR A 181 -13.16 10.99 -4.99
N LYS A 182 -12.51 9.85 -5.22
CA LYS A 182 -11.05 9.67 -5.31
C LYS A 182 -10.27 10.10 -4.05
N VAL A 183 -10.96 10.38 -2.95
CA VAL A 183 -10.35 10.72 -1.66
C VAL A 183 -10.52 9.60 -0.64
N SER A 184 -9.59 9.50 0.32
CA SER A 184 -9.70 8.52 1.40
C SER A 184 -10.88 8.83 2.31
N LEU A 185 -11.61 7.82 2.78
CA LEU A 185 -12.78 7.95 3.67
C LEU A 185 -12.51 8.84 4.89
N LYS A 186 -11.28 8.88 5.40
CA LYS A 186 -10.91 9.75 6.53
C LYS A 186 -11.11 11.23 6.21
N THR A 187 -10.89 11.64 4.98
CA THR A 187 -10.99 13.04 4.56
C THR A 187 -12.44 13.53 4.61
N PRO A 188 -13.43 12.89 3.91
CA PRO A 188 -14.82 13.27 4.02
C PRO A 188 -15.34 13.25 5.45
N VAL A 189 -15.08 12.18 6.21
CA VAL A 189 -15.54 12.06 7.60
C VAL A 189 -14.97 13.15 8.49
N LYS A 190 -13.68 13.48 8.37
CA LYS A 190 -13.06 14.56 9.15
C LYS A 190 -13.61 15.93 8.76
N THR A 191 -13.83 16.14 7.47
CA THR A 191 -14.33 17.41 6.95
C THR A 191 -15.79 17.62 7.36
N LEU A 192 -16.68 16.65 7.06
CA LEU A 192 -18.11 16.78 7.38
C LEU A 192 -18.38 16.92 8.88
N ARG A 193 -17.57 16.32 9.75
CA ARG A 193 -17.71 16.53 11.20
C ARG A 193 -17.41 17.94 11.68
N ARG A 194 -16.82 18.79 10.85
CA ARG A 194 -16.54 20.19 11.19
C ARG A 194 -17.69 21.12 10.81
N TYR A 195 -18.49 20.72 9.82
CA TYR A 195 -19.66 21.52 9.41
C TYR A 195 -20.78 21.30 10.38
N ARG A 196 -21.34 22.41 10.86
CA ARG A 196 -22.47 22.44 11.76
C ARG A 196 -23.49 23.41 11.21
N THR A 197 -24.73 23.01 11.22
CA THR A 197 -25.87 23.86 11.03
C THR A 197 -26.32 24.31 12.40
N ILE A 198 -26.54 25.59 12.57
CA ILE A 198 -27.05 26.18 13.81
C ILE A 198 -28.38 26.82 13.47
N ASP A 199 -29.44 26.33 14.09
CA ASP A 199 -30.75 26.97 14.02
C ASP A 199 -30.86 28.00 15.14
N ILE A 200 -31.06 29.26 14.76
CA ILE A 200 -31.21 30.39 15.68
C ILE A 200 -32.69 30.78 15.69
N GLN A 201 -33.35 30.57 16.81
CA GLN A 201 -34.69 31.09 17.00
C GLN A 201 -34.59 32.59 17.29
N THR A 202 -35.21 33.41 16.44
CA THR A 202 -35.25 34.84 16.60
C THR A 202 -36.38 35.25 17.54
N TRP A 203 -36.34 36.47 18.04
CA TRP A 203 -37.38 37.04 18.90
C TRP A 203 -38.77 37.17 18.22
N LEU A 204 -38.83 36.97 16.90
CA LEU A 204 -40.06 36.91 16.09
C LEU A 204 -40.53 35.46 15.82
N ASP A 205 -40.06 34.48 16.58
CA ASP A 205 -40.29 33.02 16.38
C ASP A 205 -39.90 32.49 15.00
N ALA A 206 -39.13 33.24 14.23
CA ALA A 206 -38.57 32.77 12.99
C ALA A 206 -37.28 31.98 13.27
N ILE A 207 -37.12 30.82 12.62
CA ILE A 207 -35.90 30.03 12.67
C ILE A 207 -35.00 30.47 11.52
N VAL A 208 -33.81 30.97 11.84
CA VAL A 208 -32.77 31.29 10.86
C VAL A 208 -31.69 30.23 10.97
N THR A 209 -31.49 29.50 9.90
CA THR A 209 -30.44 28.47 9.82
C THR A 209 -29.15 29.11 9.32
N ALA A 210 -28.10 29.06 10.14
CA ALA A 210 -26.76 29.47 9.76
C ALA A 210 -25.91 28.23 9.44
N GLU A 211 -25.26 28.24 8.30
CA GLU A 211 -24.40 27.16 7.82
C GLU A 211 -22.98 27.66 7.58
N ASP A 212 -21.96 26.83 7.91
CA ASP A 212 -20.60 27.12 7.56
C ASP A 212 -20.39 27.03 6.04
N PRO A 213 -19.63 27.94 5.41
CA PRO A 213 -19.34 27.88 3.98
C PRO A 213 -18.54 26.62 3.65
N ILE A 214 -18.98 25.89 2.63
CA ILE A 214 -18.31 24.66 2.17
C ILE A 214 -17.13 25.05 1.28
N PRO A 215 -15.88 24.66 1.60
CA PRO A 215 -14.73 24.93 0.76
C PRO A 215 -14.83 24.24 -0.61
N ASP A 216 -14.25 24.86 -1.65
CA ASP A 216 -14.31 24.39 -3.04
C ASP A 216 -13.84 22.94 -3.22
N ASN A 217 -12.79 22.54 -2.51
CA ASN A 217 -12.30 21.17 -2.55
C ASN A 217 -13.31 20.15 -1.97
N THR A 218 -14.12 20.57 -1.02
CA THR A 218 -15.19 19.75 -0.45
C THR A 218 -16.38 19.69 -1.40
N GLN A 219 -16.74 20.82 -1.99
CA GLN A 219 -17.82 20.91 -2.98
C GLN A 219 -17.54 20.01 -4.20
N THR A 220 -16.30 19.93 -4.64
CA THR A 220 -15.91 19.10 -5.78
C THR A 220 -16.25 17.62 -5.59
N TRP A 221 -15.96 17.03 -4.42
CA TRP A 221 -16.29 15.63 -4.21
C TRP A 221 -17.76 15.41 -3.78
N LEU A 222 -18.45 16.41 -3.20
CA LEU A 222 -19.90 16.37 -3.00
C LEU A 222 -20.63 16.33 -4.35
N ASN A 223 -20.23 17.16 -5.29
CA ASN A 223 -20.77 17.16 -6.65
C ASN A 223 -20.51 15.81 -7.35
N ALA A 224 -19.35 15.18 -7.14
CA ALA A 224 -19.08 13.85 -7.70
C ALA A 224 -20.02 12.76 -7.15
N ILE A 225 -20.44 12.86 -5.89
CA ILE A 225 -21.42 11.95 -5.29
C ILE A 225 -22.80 12.20 -5.92
N HIS A 226 -23.22 13.46 -6.01
CA HIS A 226 -24.52 13.83 -6.54
C HIS A 226 -24.70 13.40 -8.00
N ASN A 227 -23.72 13.71 -8.85
CA ASN A 227 -23.74 13.33 -10.27
C ASN A 227 -23.73 11.82 -10.50
N THR A 228 -23.33 11.02 -9.52
CA THR A 228 -23.37 9.54 -9.64
C THR A 228 -24.78 9.01 -9.33
N GLN A 229 -25.55 9.69 -8.48
CA GLN A 229 -26.93 9.32 -8.17
C GLN A 229 -27.88 9.59 -9.33
N GLU A 230 -27.64 10.64 -10.13
CA GLU A 230 -28.47 10.97 -11.29
C GLU A 230 -28.30 10.02 -12.50
N ARG A 231 -27.31 9.14 -12.47
CA ARG A 231 -27.01 8.18 -13.55
C ARG A 231 -27.60 6.78 -13.34
N HIS A 232 -28.29 6.57 -12.24
CA HIS A 232 -29.00 5.32 -11.86
C HIS A 232 -30.47 5.57 -11.65
#